data_ea30227d2a5987f87aa42862009d9f52
#
_entry.id   ea30227d2a5987f87aa42862009d9f52
#
_cell.length_a   1.000
_cell.length_b   1.000
_cell.length_c   1.000
_cell.angle_alpha   90.00
_cell.angle_beta   90.00
_cell.angle_gamma   90.00
#
_symmetry.space_group_name_H-M   'P 1'
#
loop_
_entity.id
_entity.type
_entity.pdbx_description
1 polymer ?
#
loop_
_entity_poly.entity_id
_entity_poly.type
_entity_poly.pdbx_seq_one_letter_code
_entity_poly.pdbx_strand_id
1 'polypeptide(L)'
;LPISKKLISEKQFSQQKEHIIPFNLLEQRPYNKIRDLGFEDKKDLEDYIDTYGNFISLENSLNLKASDKDLYGKDEIYKSSEIPFNRRFNVKGFNKKVLIKRNDEMREWLINTFFKDFATQ
;
A
#
# COMPACT_ATOMS: atom_id res chain seq x y z
N LEU A 1 8.93 30.61 -0.68
CA LEU A 1 9.39 29.33 -0.12
C LEU A 1 8.77 28.97 1.22
N PRO A 2 8.66 29.88 2.21
CA PRO A 2 8.08 29.50 3.50
C PRO A 2 6.62 29.04 3.40
N ILE A 3 5.84 29.68 2.55
CA ILE A 3 4.42 29.34 2.35
C ILE A 3 4.30 27.98 1.68
N SER A 4 5.07 27.76 0.61
CA SER A 4 5.07 26.48 -0.10
C SER A 4 5.55 25.33 0.80
N LYS A 5 6.58 25.57 1.59
CA LYS A 5 7.11 24.59 2.54
C LYS A 5 6.06 24.23 3.60
N LYS A 6 5.33 25.21 4.11
CA LYS A 6 4.28 24.98 5.09
C LYS A 6 3.14 24.14 4.51
N LEU A 7 2.68 24.46 3.30
CA LEU A 7 1.61 23.71 2.65
C LEU A 7 1.99 22.28 2.37
N ILE A 8 3.23 22.06 1.90
CA ILE A 8 3.75 20.70 1.66
C ILE A 8 3.81 19.93 2.97
N SER A 9 4.31 20.54 4.03
CA SER A 9 4.40 19.91 5.35
C SER A 9 3.04 19.51 5.90
N GLU A 10 2.04 20.38 5.81
CA GLU A 10 0.71 20.06 6.27
C GLU A 10 0.12 18.86 5.53
N LYS A 11 0.26 18.83 4.21
CA LYS A 11 -0.21 17.69 3.41
C LYS A 11 0.54 16.41 3.74
N GLN A 12 1.86 16.47 3.90
CA GLN A 12 2.66 15.30 4.25
C GLN A 12 2.31 14.74 5.62
N PHE A 13 2.14 15.61 6.62
CA PHE A 13 1.78 15.17 7.95
C PHE A 13 0.35 14.66 8.04
N SER A 14 -0.53 15.03 7.11
CA SER A 14 -1.89 14.51 7.06
C SER A 14 -2.01 13.16 6.36
N GLN A 15 -0.91 12.65 5.79
CA GLN A 15 -0.90 11.36 5.09
C GLN A 15 -0.41 10.27 6.02
N GLN A 16 -0.98 9.08 5.86
CA GLN A 16 -0.61 7.91 6.64
C GLN A 16 -0.41 6.70 5.74
N LYS A 17 0.37 5.76 6.25
CA LYS A 17 0.59 4.47 5.62
C LYS A 17 -0.66 3.62 5.80
N GLU A 18 -1.27 3.19 4.69
CA GLU A 18 -2.50 2.42 4.66
C GLU A 18 -2.23 1.03 4.12
N HIS A 19 -2.70 0.00 4.83
CA HIS A 19 -2.66 -1.38 4.35
C HIS A 19 -3.69 -1.56 3.23
N ILE A 20 -3.23 -1.95 2.04
CA ILE A 20 -4.14 -2.22 0.91
C ILE A 20 -4.96 -3.47 1.22
N ILE A 21 -4.31 -4.59 1.50
CA ILE A 21 -4.97 -5.75 2.09
C ILE A 21 -5.07 -5.47 3.59
N PRO A 22 -6.29 -5.39 4.15
CA PRO A 22 -6.45 -4.95 5.53
C PRO A 22 -5.91 -5.98 6.52
N PHE A 23 -5.30 -5.48 7.57
CA PHE A 23 -4.70 -6.33 8.60
C PHE A 23 -5.72 -7.26 9.25
N ASN A 24 -6.96 -6.83 9.39
CA ASN A 24 -8.01 -7.63 10.01
C ASN A 24 -8.37 -8.90 9.21
N LEU A 25 -7.92 -9.00 7.95
CA LEU A 25 -8.13 -10.21 7.17
C LEU A 25 -7.45 -11.43 7.79
N LEU A 26 -6.37 -11.22 8.55
CA LEU A 26 -5.69 -12.29 9.27
C LEU A 26 -6.56 -12.96 10.33
N GLU A 27 -7.58 -12.26 10.82
CA GLU A 27 -8.47 -12.74 11.88
C GLU A 27 -9.81 -13.27 11.35
N GLN A 28 -10.10 -13.04 10.07
CA GLN A 28 -11.37 -13.47 9.46
C GLN A 28 -11.37 -14.95 9.12
N ARG A 29 -12.51 -15.59 9.37
CA ARG A 29 -12.72 -17.01 9.03
C ARG A 29 -14.05 -17.14 8.27
N PRO A 30 -14.13 -18.09 7.31
CA PRO A 30 -13.06 -18.97 6.83
C PRO A 30 -12.02 -18.18 6.01
N TYR A 31 -10.85 -18.80 5.78
CA TYR A 31 -9.73 -18.16 5.08
C TYR A 31 -9.88 -18.11 3.55
N ASN A 32 -11.10 -18.22 3.05
CA ASN A 32 -11.37 -18.18 1.60
C ASN A 32 -10.89 -16.88 0.96
N LYS A 33 -11.09 -15.75 1.64
CA LYS A 33 -10.67 -14.45 1.12
C LYS A 33 -9.16 -14.34 0.97
N ILE A 34 -8.41 -14.98 1.88
CA ILE A 34 -6.96 -15.03 1.81
C ILE A 34 -6.53 -15.80 0.54
N ARG A 35 -7.15 -16.95 0.29
CA ARG A 35 -6.86 -17.75 -0.90
C ARG A 35 -7.28 -17.06 -2.18
N ASP A 36 -8.41 -16.35 -2.16
CA ASP A 36 -8.88 -15.58 -3.31
C ASP A 36 -7.89 -14.50 -3.73
N LEU A 37 -7.11 -13.97 -2.78
CA LEU A 37 -6.05 -13.00 -3.06
C LEU A 37 -4.73 -13.64 -3.48
N GLY A 38 -4.66 -14.96 -3.58
CA GLY A 38 -3.49 -15.68 -4.06
C GLY A 38 -2.54 -16.17 -2.97
N PHE A 39 -2.89 -16.02 -1.70
CA PHE A 39 -2.11 -16.55 -0.58
C PHE A 39 -2.55 -17.97 -0.26
N GLU A 40 -1.60 -18.83 0.08
CA GLU A 40 -1.90 -20.23 0.37
C GLU A 40 -2.67 -20.41 1.68
N ASP A 41 -2.29 -19.62 2.70
CA ASP A 41 -2.84 -19.72 4.04
C ASP A 41 -2.57 -18.41 4.80
N LYS A 42 -2.98 -18.38 6.07
CA LYS A 42 -2.78 -17.24 6.94
C LYS A 42 -1.30 -16.88 7.10
N LYS A 43 -0.44 -17.88 7.25
CA LYS A 43 1.00 -17.66 7.43
C LYS A 43 1.61 -16.99 6.19
N ASP A 44 1.19 -17.41 5.01
CA ASP A 44 1.63 -16.80 3.76
C ASP A 44 1.26 -15.32 3.71
N LEU A 45 0.04 -14.96 4.10
CA LEU A 45 -0.38 -13.56 4.18
C LEU A 45 0.42 -12.79 5.25
N GLU A 46 0.64 -13.39 6.42
CA GLU A 46 1.43 -12.76 7.49
C GLU A 46 2.82 -12.36 7.02
N ASP A 47 3.44 -13.17 6.17
CA ASP A 47 4.78 -12.90 5.66
C ASP A 47 4.83 -11.66 4.76
N TYR A 48 3.72 -11.25 4.17
CA TYR A 48 3.69 -10.14 3.20
C TYR A 48 2.89 -8.93 3.64
N ILE A 49 2.00 -9.07 4.61
CA ILE A 49 1.01 -8.03 4.94
C ILE A 49 1.65 -6.71 5.40
N ASP A 50 2.81 -6.78 6.02
CA ASP A 50 3.55 -5.60 6.50
C ASP A 50 4.75 -5.25 5.62
N THR A 51 4.79 -5.76 4.40
CA THR A 51 5.83 -5.38 3.46
C THR A 51 5.39 -4.18 2.61
N TYR A 52 6.38 -3.47 2.04
CA TYR A 52 6.16 -2.25 1.27
C TYR A 52 5.04 -2.40 0.22
N GLY A 53 5.01 -3.54 -0.48
CA GLY A 53 4.05 -3.76 -1.55
C GLY A 53 2.60 -3.69 -1.12
N ASN A 54 2.31 -3.85 0.17
CA ASN A 54 0.96 -3.76 0.72
C ASN A 54 0.62 -2.38 1.29
N PHE A 55 1.48 -1.38 1.11
CA PHE A 55 1.23 -0.06 1.65
C PHE A 55 1.01 0.98 0.56
N ILE A 56 0.18 1.95 0.87
CA ILE A 56 -0.07 3.13 0.07
C ILE A 56 -0.17 4.32 1.01
N SER A 57 0.28 5.49 0.55
CA SER A 57 0.14 6.72 1.33
C SER A 57 -1.24 7.30 1.09
N LEU A 58 -2.00 7.51 2.14
CA LEU A 58 -3.38 7.98 2.04
C LEU A 58 -3.62 9.10 3.04
N GLU A 59 -4.47 10.06 2.67
CA GLU A 59 -4.86 11.13 3.57
C GLU A 59 -5.47 10.56 4.85
N ASN A 60 -5.18 11.18 5.99
CA ASN A 60 -5.58 10.68 7.30
C ASN A 60 -7.09 10.42 7.40
N SER A 61 -7.90 11.34 6.91
CA SER A 61 -9.37 11.20 6.94
C SER A 61 -9.85 10.02 6.10
N LEU A 62 -9.21 9.78 4.96
CA LEU A 62 -9.55 8.66 4.09
C LEU A 62 -9.05 7.33 4.67
N ASN A 63 -7.89 7.35 5.32
CA ASN A 63 -7.33 6.17 5.96
C ASN A 63 -8.26 5.64 7.05
N LEU A 64 -8.83 6.53 7.85
CA LEU A 64 -9.80 6.13 8.87
C LEU A 64 -11.04 5.45 8.27
N LYS A 65 -11.47 5.91 7.10
CA LYS A 65 -12.61 5.30 6.41
C LYS A 65 -12.26 3.96 5.75
N ALA A 66 -11.02 3.81 5.29
CA ALA A 66 -10.60 2.68 4.49
C ALA A 66 -10.16 1.47 5.33
N SER A 67 -9.66 1.67 6.54
CA SER A 67 -8.81 0.71 7.27
C SER A 67 -9.31 -0.73 7.28
N ASP A 68 -10.59 -0.96 7.55
CA ASP A 68 -11.16 -2.30 7.70
C ASP A 68 -11.97 -2.76 6.48
N LYS A 69 -12.05 -1.93 5.44
CA LYS A 69 -12.84 -2.26 4.26
C LYS A 69 -12.10 -3.25 3.36
N ASP A 70 -12.86 -4.03 2.62
CA ASP A 70 -12.30 -4.88 1.58
C ASP A 70 -11.82 -4.03 0.38
N LEU A 71 -11.23 -4.69 -0.61
CA LEU A 71 -10.66 -4.00 -1.76
C LEU A 71 -11.70 -3.22 -2.57
N TYR A 72 -12.92 -3.74 -2.66
CA TYR A 72 -14.00 -3.03 -3.37
C TYR A 72 -14.43 -1.77 -2.63
N GLY A 73 -14.55 -1.85 -1.32
CA GLY A 73 -14.86 -0.68 -0.50
C GLY A 73 -13.76 0.38 -0.53
N LYS A 74 -12.51 -0.06 -0.58
CA LYS A 74 -11.36 0.85 -0.68
C LYS A 74 -11.28 1.55 -2.03
N ASP A 75 -11.77 0.96 -3.10
CA ASP A 75 -11.69 1.53 -4.44
C ASP A 75 -12.31 2.93 -4.51
N GLU A 76 -13.51 3.10 -3.98
CA GLU A 76 -14.17 4.41 -3.97
C GLU A 76 -13.42 5.42 -3.12
N ILE A 77 -12.88 4.98 -1.98
CA ILE A 77 -12.14 5.84 -1.07
C ILE A 77 -10.84 6.32 -1.74
N TYR A 78 -10.11 5.43 -2.39
CA TYR A 78 -8.86 5.80 -3.08
C TYR A 78 -9.13 6.76 -4.24
N LYS A 79 -10.26 6.61 -4.93
CA LYS A 79 -10.64 7.52 -6.02
C LYS A 79 -10.95 8.93 -5.54
N SER A 80 -11.30 9.10 -4.27
CA SER A 80 -11.53 10.42 -3.68
C SER A 80 -10.27 11.10 -3.16
N SER A 81 -9.12 10.42 -3.22
CA SER A 81 -7.84 10.96 -2.78
C SER A 81 -7.39 12.13 -3.66
N GLU A 82 -6.75 13.12 -3.07
CA GLU A 82 -6.09 14.20 -3.79
C GLU A 82 -4.77 13.76 -4.42
N ILE A 83 -4.23 12.62 -3.99
CA ILE A 83 -2.98 12.07 -4.51
C ILE A 83 -3.28 11.36 -5.84
N PRO A 84 -2.71 11.83 -6.98
CA PRO A 84 -3.05 11.25 -8.29
C PRO A 84 -2.77 9.75 -8.41
N PHE A 85 -1.69 9.27 -7.79
CA PHE A 85 -1.35 7.86 -7.78
C PHE A 85 -2.50 7.02 -7.21
N ASN A 86 -3.11 7.46 -6.10
CA ASN A 86 -4.17 6.72 -5.42
C ASN A 86 -5.42 6.61 -6.27
N ARG A 87 -5.75 7.66 -7.02
CA ARG A 87 -6.93 7.65 -7.90
C ARG A 87 -6.79 6.69 -9.06
N ARG A 88 -5.55 6.44 -9.51
CA ARG A 88 -5.26 5.54 -10.63
C ARG A 88 -4.94 4.12 -10.21
N PHE A 89 -4.75 3.92 -8.92
CA PHE A 89 -4.36 2.62 -8.39
C PHE A 89 -5.51 1.62 -8.54
N ASN A 90 -5.22 0.46 -9.15
CA ASN A 90 -6.23 -0.60 -9.33
C ASN A 90 -6.32 -1.46 -8.08
N VAL A 91 -7.04 -0.95 -7.06
CA VAL A 91 -7.17 -1.67 -5.80
C VAL A 91 -8.02 -2.93 -5.93
N LYS A 92 -9.03 -2.91 -6.81
CA LYS A 92 -9.90 -4.09 -7.00
C LYS A 92 -9.15 -5.28 -7.60
N GLY A 93 -8.11 -5.02 -8.37
CA GLY A 93 -7.27 -6.07 -8.95
C GLY A 93 -6.06 -6.44 -8.09
N PHE A 94 -5.98 -5.92 -6.87
CA PHE A 94 -4.83 -6.16 -6.01
C PHE A 94 -4.84 -7.59 -5.47
N ASN A 95 -3.65 -8.22 -5.44
CA ASN A 95 -3.46 -9.59 -4.95
C ASN A 95 -2.00 -9.80 -4.58
N LYS A 96 -1.66 -11.01 -4.15
CA LYS A 96 -0.29 -11.37 -3.78
C LYS A 96 0.72 -11.08 -4.89
N LYS A 97 0.36 -11.39 -6.13
CA LYS A 97 1.27 -11.19 -7.27
C LYS A 97 1.61 -9.71 -7.46
N VAL A 98 0.62 -8.84 -7.38
CA VAL A 98 0.82 -7.39 -7.47
C VAL A 98 1.65 -6.87 -6.29
N LEU A 99 1.37 -7.37 -5.09
CA LEU A 99 2.11 -7.01 -3.88
C LEU A 99 3.60 -7.33 -4.01
N ILE A 100 3.92 -8.54 -4.46
CA ILE A 100 5.29 -8.99 -4.65
C ILE A 100 5.99 -8.15 -5.72
N LYS A 101 5.30 -7.86 -6.82
CA LYS A 101 5.85 -7.01 -7.89
C LYS A 101 6.22 -5.63 -7.34
N ARG A 102 5.38 -5.05 -6.51
CA ARG A 102 5.65 -3.75 -5.89
C ARG A 102 6.86 -3.83 -4.94
N ASN A 103 6.99 -4.92 -4.18
CA ASN A 103 8.18 -5.13 -3.34
C ASN A 103 9.45 -5.19 -4.19
N ASP A 104 9.40 -5.92 -5.31
CA ASP A 104 10.56 -6.07 -6.20
C ASP A 104 10.93 -4.74 -6.85
N GLU A 105 9.96 -3.96 -7.30
CA GLU A 105 10.19 -2.66 -7.89
C GLU A 105 10.84 -1.69 -6.89
N MET A 106 10.38 -1.70 -5.64
CA MET A 106 11.00 -0.88 -4.59
C MET A 106 12.44 -1.29 -4.33
N ARG A 107 12.70 -2.59 -4.25
CA ARG A 107 14.05 -3.11 -4.04
C ARG A 107 14.98 -2.70 -5.18
N GLU A 108 14.54 -2.84 -6.42
CA GLU A 108 15.33 -2.42 -7.58
C GLU A 108 15.59 -0.93 -7.58
N TRP A 109 14.58 -0.13 -7.24
CA TRP A 109 14.74 1.32 -7.13
C TRP A 109 15.78 1.69 -6.08
N LEU A 110 15.75 1.05 -4.92
CA LEU A 110 16.72 1.28 -3.84
C LEU A 110 18.15 0.93 -4.29
N ILE A 111 18.32 -0.24 -4.93
CA ILE A 111 19.62 -0.69 -5.43
C ILE A 111 20.16 0.30 -6.46
N ASN A 112 19.34 0.68 -7.43
CA ASN A 112 19.77 1.58 -8.51
C ASN A 112 20.02 3.01 -8.03
N THR A 113 19.30 3.45 -7.00
CA THR A 113 19.41 4.82 -6.49
C THR A 113 20.54 4.99 -5.49
N PHE A 114 20.69 4.04 -4.55
CA PHE A 114 21.63 4.20 -3.42
C PHE A 114 22.86 3.31 -3.49
N PHE A 115 22.78 2.19 -4.22
CA PHE A 115 23.89 1.20 -4.22
C PHE A 115 24.55 1.01 -5.58
N LYS A 116 24.11 1.72 -6.60
CA LYS A 116 24.66 1.59 -7.95
C LYS A 116 26.17 1.86 -7.98
N ASP A 117 26.61 2.90 -7.27
CA ASP A 117 28.03 3.28 -7.24
C ASP A 117 28.89 2.26 -6.52
N PHE A 118 28.32 1.56 -5.54
CA PHE A 118 29.03 0.49 -4.85
C PHE A 118 29.23 -0.74 -5.72
N ALA A 119 28.29 -1.03 -6.61
CA ALA A 119 28.37 -2.17 -7.51
C ALA A 119 29.41 -2.00 -8.61
N THR A 120 29.78 -0.75 -8.94
CA THR A 120 30.75 -0.44 -9.99
C THR A 120 32.17 -0.24 -9.45
N GLN A 121 32.32 -0.22 -8.15
CA GLN A 121 33.61 -0.15 -7.49
C GLN A 121 34.16 -1.54 -7.17
#